data_6c3e714db44db5e7306673db9a949c98
#
_entry.id   6c3e714db44db5e7306673db9a949c98
#
_cell.length_a   1.000
_cell.length_b   1.000
_cell.length_c   1.000
_cell.angle_alpha   90.00
_cell.angle_beta   90.00
_cell.angle_gamma   90.00
#
_symmetry.space_group_name_H-M   'P 1'
#
loop_
_entity.id
_entity.type
_entity.pdbx_description
1 polymer ?
#
loop_
_entity_poly.entity_id
_entity_poly.type
_entity_poly.pdbx_seq_one_letter_code
_entity_poly.pdbx_strand_id
1 'polypeptide(L)'
;MKRIASILLALMLTLGMLSGCGGGSASGALTLNVYNWGEYISDGSEDSYDTIKEFEAWYQETYDQAVHVNYDTYASNEDMYSKLSSGAVSYDVVIPSDYMIARMIKEDMLLPLNFDNIPNYANINSSFRGLYYDPEDKYTVPYAYGIVGIIYNAAEVDEADANGWDLMWNDKYSGRILQFNNSRDAFGTALYKLGLDVNSENQGDWDAAFEELKAQKGLVYSYVMDEIYNMMESGEAAVGAYYAGDYFTMLDAQAPGVDLRFYYPDPTNYYVDAMCIPKGCQNQELAEIFINFMLDRDAAIANAEYTYYASPNEIVYKDAEYIEEMGQEAMDILYPQTENFAEDYNTYAYRNMSQDMLDYINTLWENVKMS
;
A
#
# COMPACT_ATOMS: atom_id res chain seq x y z
N MET A 1 -3.65 47.16 -37.65
CA MET A 1 -3.84 48.60 -37.32
C MET A 1 -4.63 48.62 -36.01
N LYS A 2 -3.95 48.95 -34.95
CA LYS A 2 -4.25 50.11 -34.07
C LYS A 2 -5.64 50.02 -33.42
N ARG A 3 -5.91 50.15 -32.12
CA ARG A 3 -5.23 50.73 -30.92
C ARG A 3 -6.12 50.32 -29.72
N ILE A 4 -5.62 49.91 -28.57
CA ILE A 4 -5.26 50.69 -27.39
C ILE A 4 -6.45 51.23 -26.59
N ALA A 5 -6.54 50.74 -25.33
CA ALA A 5 -6.72 51.42 -24.01
C ALA A 5 -8.14 51.95 -23.71
N SER A 6 -8.64 51.96 -22.52
CA SER A 6 -8.11 52.28 -21.19
C SER A 6 -9.13 51.97 -20.10
N ILE A 7 -8.66 51.53 -18.98
CA ILE A 7 -8.93 51.78 -17.57
C ILE A 7 -10.05 52.84 -17.29
N LEU A 8 -11.00 52.49 -16.41
CA LEU A 8 -11.40 53.36 -15.26
C LEU A 8 -12.14 52.62 -14.14
N LEU A 9 -11.59 52.77 -13.00
CA LEU A 9 -11.99 52.46 -11.64
C LEU A 9 -13.24 53.24 -11.25
N ALA A 10 -14.22 52.59 -10.63
CA ALA A 10 -15.17 53.29 -9.78
C ALA A 10 -15.62 52.39 -8.60
N LEU A 11 -15.15 52.79 -7.45
CA LEU A 11 -15.56 52.38 -6.11
C LEU A 11 -16.97 52.89 -5.85
N MET A 12 -17.92 52.01 -5.44
CA MET A 12 -19.08 52.47 -4.67
C MET A 12 -19.39 51.48 -3.56
N LEU A 13 -19.07 51.91 -2.36
CA LEU A 13 -19.64 51.40 -1.10
C LEU A 13 -21.13 51.75 -1.06
N THR A 14 -21.98 50.77 -0.78
CA THR A 14 -23.26 51.02 -0.12
C THR A 14 -23.48 49.97 0.95
N LEU A 15 -23.47 50.43 2.20
CA LEU A 15 -24.03 49.74 3.37
C LEU A 15 -25.54 49.51 3.13
N GLY A 16 -25.99 48.28 3.39
CA GLY A 16 -27.40 47.93 3.52
C GLY A 16 -27.55 46.92 4.64
N MET A 17 -28.15 47.39 5.72
CA MET A 17 -28.34 46.65 7.00
C MET A 17 -29.35 45.50 6.92
N LEU A 18 -29.03 44.43 7.66
CA LEU A 18 -29.87 43.65 8.57
C LEU A 18 -31.36 43.46 8.27
N SER A 19 -31.71 42.20 8.03
CA SER A 19 -32.85 41.45 8.62
C SER A 19 -32.64 40.02 8.30
N GLY A 20 -32.45 39.05 9.11
CA GLY A 20 -33.07 38.70 10.36
C GLY A 20 -33.66 37.33 10.27
N CYS A 21 -33.13 36.39 11.06
CA CYS A 21 -33.73 35.15 11.56
C CYS A 21 -34.26 34.10 10.58
N GLY A 22 -33.57 32.98 10.60
CA GLY A 22 -34.03 31.66 10.19
C GLY A 22 -32.92 30.71 10.51
N GLY A 23 -32.79 30.29 11.78
CA GLY A 23 -31.78 29.36 12.21
C GLY A 23 -32.00 27.96 11.59
N GLY A 24 -31.08 27.55 10.81
CA GLY A 24 -30.69 26.20 10.55
C GLY A 24 -29.19 26.28 10.62
N SER A 25 -28.58 25.78 11.67
CA SER A 25 -27.16 25.48 11.68
C SER A 25 -26.98 24.43 10.58
N ALA A 26 -26.56 24.86 9.39
CA ALA A 26 -25.86 23.94 8.50
C ALA A 26 -24.61 23.57 9.31
N SER A 27 -24.61 22.42 9.98
CA SER A 27 -23.40 21.83 10.50
C SER A 27 -22.49 21.68 9.29
N GLY A 28 -21.34 22.36 9.27
CA GLY A 28 -20.38 22.20 8.18
C GLY A 28 -20.10 20.71 7.99
N ALA A 29 -19.82 20.27 6.76
CA ALA A 29 -19.42 18.90 6.50
C ALA A 29 -18.24 18.53 7.41
N LEU A 30 -18.28 17.33 7.97
CA LEU A 30 -17.12 16.75 8.66
C LEU A 30 -16.01 16.50 7.63
N THR A 31 -14.78 16.50 8.09
CA THR A 31 -13.63 16.18 7.24
C THR A 31 -12.94 14.96 7.80
N LEU A 32 -12.62 14.01 6.94
CA LEU A 32 -11.79 12.83 7.21
C LEU A 32 -10.56 12.86 6.30
N ASN A 33 -9.37 12.77 6.89
CA ASN A 33 -8.12 12.76 6.13
C ASN A 33 -7.54 11.34 6.13
N VAL A 34 -7.52 10.71 4.96
CA VAL A 34 -7.01 9.35 4.76
C VAL A 34 -5.69 9.42 4.02
N TYR A 35 -4.70 8.64 4.45
CA TYR A 35 -3.38 8.54 3.83
C TYR A 35 -3.04 7.07 3.55
N ASN A 36 -3.01 6.69 2.29
CA ASN A 36 -2.88 5.32 1.84
C ASN A 36 -1.77 5.19 0.79
N TRP A 37 -1.51 4.00 0.32
CA TRP A 37 -0.67 3.73 -0.83
C TRP A 37 -1.33 4.25 -2.12
N GLY A 38 -0.52 4.44 -3.17
CA GLY A 38 -1.05 4.56 -4.53
C GLY A 38 -1.72 3.26 -4.98
N GLU A 39 -2.66 3.34 -5.92
CA GLU A 39 -3.36 2.18 -6.52
C GLU A 39 -3.92 1.16 -5.50
N TYR A 40 -4.39 1.62 -4.33
CA TYR A 40 -4.73 0.75 -3.20
C TYR A 40 -6.15 0.91 -2.69
N ILE A 41 -7.05 1.45 -3.52
CA ILE A 41 -8.49 1.61 -3.26
C ILE A 41 -9.23 1.73 -4.58
N SER A 42 -10.43 1.18 -4.68
CA SER A 42 -11.31 1.39 -5.84
C SER A 42 -11.78 2.85 -5.85
N ASP A 43 -11.47 3.58 -6.91
CA ASP A 43 -11.57 5.03 -7.01
C ASP A 43 -12.63 5.54 -7.98
N GLY A 44 -13.41 4.63 -8.58
CA GLY A 44 -14.44 4.95 -9.57
C GLY A 44 -13.92 5.16 -10.98
N SER A 45 -12.63 4.93 -11.25
CA SER A 45 -12.12 4.87 -12.61
C SER A 45 -12.66 3.63 -13.35
N GLU A 46 -12.75 3.72 -14.68
CA GLU A 46 -13.22 2.61 -15.53
C GLU A 46 -14.60 2.05 -15.14
N ASP A 47 -15.49 2.90 -14.58
CA ASP A 47 -16.80 2.53 -14.05
C ASP A 47 -16.76 1.62 -12.80
N SER A 48 -15.62 1.55 -12.09
CA SER A 48 -15.49 0.83 -10.84
C SER A 48 -16.23 1.49 -9.68
N TYR A 49 -16.35 0.80 -8.57
CA TYR A 49 -16.94 1.32 -7.32
C TYR A 49 -16.07 2.43 -6.74
N ASP A 50 -16.61 3.63 -6.55
CA ASP A 50 -15.87 4.74 -5.93
C ASP A 50 -16.04 4.68 -4.40
N THR A 51 -15.13 3.99 -3.74
CA THR A 51 -15.20 3.74 -2.29
C THR A 51 -15.35 5.02 -1.46
N ILE A 52 -14.69 6.09 -1.86
CA ILE A 52 -14.75 7.37 -1.14
C ILE A 52 -16.12 8.02 -1.30
N LYS A 53 -16.64 8.11 -2.54
CA LYS A 53 -17.97 8.70 -2.79
C LYS A 53 -19.09 7.88 -2.14
N GLU A 54 -18.97 6.56 -2.20
CA GLU A 54 -19.96 5.67 -1.58
C GLU A 54 -19.93 5.80 -0.06
N PHE A 55 -18.76 5.93 0.57
CA PHE A 55 -18.67 6.25 1.99
C PHE A 55 -19.32 7.59 2.33
N GLU A 56 -19.02 8.65 1.57
CA GLU A 56 -19.61 9.98 1.81
C GLU A 56 -21.15 9.95 1.69
N ALA A 57 -21.66 9.24 0.68
CA ALA A 57 -23.11 9.07 0.46
C ALA A 57 -23.76 8.24 1.57
N TRP A 58 -23.16 7.08 1.89
CA TRP A 58 -23.63 6.20 2.95
C TRP A 58 -23.63 6.89 4.32
N TYR A 59 -22.58 7.67 4.62
CA TYR A 59 -22.48 8.40 5.89
C TYR A 59 -23.57 9.47 6.00
N GLN A 60 -23.81 10.22 4.92
CA GLN A 60 -24.87 11.22 4.86
C GLN A 60 -26.27 10.59 5.05
N GLU A 61 -26.51 9.43 4.43
CA GLU A 61 -27.79 8.72 4.57
C GLU A 61 -27.98 8.17 5.99
N THR A 62 -26.93 7.62 6.58
CA THR A 62 -26.99 6.93 7.87
C THR A 62 -27.07 7.90 9.05
N TYR A 63 -26.32 8.99 9.00
CA TYR A 63 -26.15 9.92 10.15
C TYR A 63 -26.78 11.29 9.94
N ASP A 64 -27.42 11.54 8.79
CA ASP A 64 -27.95 12.86 8.41
C ASP A 64 -26.91 14.01 8.53
N GLN A 65 -25.62 13.66 8.28
CA GLN A 65 -24.46 14.54 8.40
C GLN A 65 -23.53 14.36 7.21
N ALA A 66 -23.22 15.44 6.50
CA ALA A 66 -22.25 15.40 5.42
C ALA A 66 -20.83 15.17 5.93
N VAL A 67 -20.07 14.35 5.23
CA VAL A 67 -18.63 14.16 5.39
C VAL A 67 -17.92 14.40 4.06
N HIS A 68 -16.71 14.92 4.12
CA HIS A 68 -15.81 15.02 2.98
C HIS A 68 -14.49 14.32 3.31
N VAL A 69 -14.08 13.39 2.46
CA VAL A 69 -12.83 12.63 2.61
C VAL A 69 -11.75 13.27 1.75
N ASN A 70 -10.68 13.75 2.39
CA ASN A 70 -9.43 14.06 1.71
C ASN A 70 -8.59 12.77 1.65
N TYR A 71 -8.31 12.31 0.45
CA TYR A 71 -7.54 11.11 0.23
C TYR A 71 -6.20 11.47 -0.40
N ASP A 72 -5.11 11.22 0.34
CA ASP A 72 -3.74 11.44 -0.09
C ASP A 72 -3.02 10.09 -0.23
N THR A 73 -1.98 10.03 -1.06
CA THR A 73 -1.18 8.81 -1.26
C THR A 73 0.29 9.00 -0.90
N TYR A 74 0.97 7.89 -0.61
CA TYR A 74 2.41 7.80 -0.37
C TYR A 74 3.02 6.62 -1.13
N ALA A 75 4.32 6.73 -1.42
CA ALA A 75 5.04 5.73 -2.19
C ALA A 75 5.80 4.70 -1.33
N SER A 76 6.04 5.01 -0.04
CA SER A 76 6.74 4.11 0.88
C SER A 76 6.33 4.32 2.33
N ASN A 77 6.46 3.28 3.17
CA ASN A 77 6.26 3.38 4.62
C ASN A 77 7.15 4.45 5.25
N GLU A 78 8.38 4.60 4.76
CA GLU A 78 9.36 5.55 5.25
C GLU A 78 8.94 6.99 4.95
N ASP A 79 8.39 7.27 3.77
CA ASP A 79 7.86 8.59 3.40
C ASP A 79 6.62 8.94 4.24
N MET A 80 5.69 8.00 4.39
CA MET A 80 4.51 8.14 5.24
C MET A 80 4.92 8.44 6.68
N TYR A 81 5.82 7.62 7.26
CA TYR A 81 6.31 7.79 8.63
C TYR A 81 7.01 9.14 8.81
N SER A 82 7.88 9.54 7.89
CA SER A 82 8.58 10.83 7.92
C SER A 82 7.59 12.00 7.93
N LYS A 83 6.55 11.94 7.12
CA LYS A 83 5.51 12.97 7.04
C LYS A 83 4.70 13.05 8.34
N LEU A 84 4.27 11.90 8.91
CA LEU A 84 3.55 11.86 10.18
C LEU A 84 4.39 12.33 11.36
N SER A 85 5.63 11.85 11.47
CA SER A 85 6.54 12.16 12.58
C SER A 85 6.97 13.63 12.59
N SER A 86 6.93 14.31 11.44
CA SER A 86 7.22 15.76 11.36
C SER A 86 6.17 16.60 12.08
N GLY A 87 4.96 16.07 12.31
CA GLY A 87 3.82 16.79 12.89
C GLY A 87 3.27 17.94 12.03
N ALA A 88 3.72 18.07 10.77
CA ALA A 88 3.28 19.14 9.87
C ALA A 88 1.88 18.92 9.29
N VAL A 89 1.45 17.68 9.23
CA VAL A 89 0.11 17.27 8.73
C VAL A 89 -0.52 16.28 9.70
N SER A 90 -1.84 16.30 9.75
CA SER A 90 -2.63 15.38 10.56
C SER A 90 -3.50 14.54 9.65
N TYR A 91 -3.44 13.24 9.82
CA TYR A 91 -4.31 12.26 9.17
C TYR A 91 -5.17 11.56 10.22
N ASP A 92 -6.33 11.09 9.78
CA ASP A 92 -7.30 10.40 10.64
C ASP A 92 -7.18 8.88 10.47
N VAL A 93 -6.91 8.41 9.25
CA VAL A 93 -6.65 6.98 8.95
C VAL A 93 -5.38 6.88 8.12
N VAL A 94 -4.53 5.89 8.45
CA VAL A 94 -3.36 5.50 7.65
C VAL A 94 -3.33 3.99 7.51
N ILE A 95 -2.74 3.47 6.42
CA ILE A 95 -2.76 2.04 6.09
C ILE A 95 -1.33 1.53 5.82
N PRO A 96 -0.44 1.54 6.82
CA PRO A 96 0.94 1.09 6.67
C PRO A 96 1.10 -0.43 6.76
N SER A 97 2.28 -0.90 6.38
CA SER A 97 2.66 -2.30 6.56
C SER A 97 3.06 -2.62 8.00
N ASP A 98 2.96 -3.87 8.34
CA ASP A 98 3.15 -4.50 9.64
C ASP A 98 4.40 -4.03 10.42
N TYR A 99 5.59 -4.04 9.80
CA TYR A 99 6.82 -3.61 10.48
C TYR A 99 6.80 -2.12 10.85
N MET A 100 6.15 -1.30 10.01
CA MET A 100 5.99 0.12 10.29
C MET A 100 4.94 0.36 11.37
N ILE A 101 3.86 -0.42 11.37
CA ILE A 101 2.85 -0.41 12.47
C ILE A 101 3.52 -0.76 13.79
N ALA A 102 4.34 -1.83 13.82
CA ALA A 102 5.09 -2.21 15.03
C ALA A 102 5.98 -1.06 15.55
N ARG A 103 6.61 -0.32 14.64
CA ARG A 103 7.37 0.89 14.97
C ARG A 103 6.48 1.99 15.53
N MET A 104 5.38 2.29 14.85
CA MET A 104 4.46 3.36 15.27
C MET A 104 3.82 3.07 16.64
N ILE A 105 3.49 1.80 16.93
CA ILE A 105 3.00 1.38 18.26
C ILE A 105 4.08 1.58 19.32
N LYS A 106 5.30 1.12 19.05
CA LYS A 106 6.45 1.25 19.95
C LYS A 106 6.78 2.71 20.27
N GLU A 107 6.61 3.61 19.32
CA GLU A 107 6.85 5.04 19.44
C GLU A 107 5.62 5.82 19.92
N ASP A 108 4.56 5.12 20.32
CA ASP A 108 3.32 5.71 20.87
C ASP A 108 2.66 6.70 19.89
N MET A 109 2.64 6.36 18.59
CA MET A 109 2.09 7.22 17.53
C MET A 109 0.62 6.92 17.19
N LEU A 110 0.06 5.79 17.65
CA LEU A 110 -1.28 5.35 17.31
C LEU A 110 -2.26 5.49 18.48
N LEU A 111 -3.54 5.70 18.15
CA LEU A 111 -4.66 5.63 19.09
C LEU A 111 -5.18 4.19 19.17
N PRO A 112 -5.56 3.69 20.37
CA PRO A 112 -6.27 2.44 20.47
C PRO A 112 -7.66 2.58 19.87
N LEU A 113 -8.10 1.54 19.13
CA LEU A 113 -9.40 1.51 18.47
C LEU A 113 -10.53 1.13 19.43
N ASN A 114 -11.70 1.73 19.22
CA ASN A 114 -12.94 1.30 19.85
C ASN A 114 -13.70 0.35 18.90
N PHE A 115 -13.56 -0.94 19.09
CA PHE A 115 -14.17 -1.97 18.25
C PHE A 115 -15.71 -2.00 18.31
N ASP A 116 -16.35 -1.29 19.27
CA ASP A 116 -17.80 -1.11 19.23
C ASP A 116 -18.24 -0.29 18.00
N ASN A 117 -17.35 0.55 17.45
CA ASN A 117 -17.57 1.30 16.23
C ASN A 117 -17.13 0.53 14.96
N ILE A 118 -16.51 -0.65 15.13
CA ILE A 118 -15.98 -1.47 14.03
C ILE A 118 -16.54 -2.91 14.10
N PRO A 119 -17.87 -3.10 14.11
CA PRO A 119 -18.49 -4.44 14.24
C PRO A 119 -18.08 -5.39 13.11
N ASN A 120 -17.78 -4.88 11.90
CA ASN A 120 -17.33 -5.69 10.76
C ASN A 120 -15.93 -6.31 10.96
N TYR A 121 -15.18 -5.93 12.01
CA TYR A 121 -13.96 -6.62 12.40
C TYR A 121 -14.19 -8.13 12.67
N ALA A 122 -15.41 -8.50 13.03
CA ALA A 122 -15.79 -9.90 13.17
C ALA A 122 -15.58 -10.75 11.92
N ASN A 123 -15.54 -10.12 10.73
CA ASN A 123 -15.34 -10.78 9.45
C ASN A 123 -13.86 -11.02 9.09
N ILE A 124 -12.92 -10.44 9.85
CA ILE A 124 -11.48 -10.69 9.64
C ILE A 124 -11.15 -12.13 10.05
N ASN A 125 -10.49 -12.87 9.17
CA ASN A 125 -10.07 -14.24 9.46
C ASN A 125 -9.12 -14.29 10.66
N SER A 126 -9.31 -15.30 11.51
CA SER A 126 -8.55 -15.46 12.75
C SER A 126 -7.04 -15.58 12.55
N SER A 127 -6.57 -16.04 11.38
CA SER A 127 -5.14 -16.10 11.03
C SER A 127 -4.48 -14.73 10.89
N PHE A 128 -5.27 -13.67 10.74
CA PHE A 128 -4.81 -12.29 10.65
C PHE A 128 -5.05 -11.48 11.92
N ARG A 129 -5.41 -12.14 13.02
CA ARG A 129 -5.59 -11.51 14.34
C ARG A 129 -4.46 -11.84 15.27
N GLY A 130 -4.14 -10.93 16.18
CA GLY A 130 -3.08 -11.13 17.17
C GLY A 130 -1.70 -11.30 16.55
N LEU A 131 -1.46 -10.74 15.38
CA LEU A 131 -0.17 -10.81 14.70
C LEU A 131 0.90 -10.04 15.47
N TYR A 132 2.17 -10.34 15.22
CA TYR A 132 3.32 -9.87 16.02
C TYR A 132 3.36 -8.35 16.21
N TYR A 133 2.85 -7.57 15.25
CA TYR A 133 2.89 -6.11 15.30
C TYR A 133 1.83 -5.51 16.23
N ASP A 134 0.69 -6.19 16.43
CA ASP A 134 -0.40 -5.80 17.33
C ASP A 134 -1.02 -7.04 18.02
N PRO A 135 -0.29 -7.72 18.94
CA PRO A 135 -0.69 -9.00 19.47
C PRO A 135 -1.95 -8.97 20.36
N GLU A 136 -2.43 -7.78 20.71
CA GLU A 136 -3.65 -7.58 21.48
C GLU A 136 -4.83 -7.13 20.60
N ASP A 137 -4.64 -7.01 19.28
CA ASP A 137 -5.62 -6.46 18.32
C ASP A 137 -6.19 -5.11 18.79
N LYS A 138 -5.32 -4.21 19.21
CA LYS A 138 -5.72 -2.99 19.91
C LYS A 138 -5.69 -1.74 19.02
N TYR A 139 -4.81 -1.72 18.05
CA TYR A 139 -4.48 -0.52 17.29
C TYR A 139 -4.83 -0.61 15.81
N THR A 140 -5.11 -1.82 15.31
CA THR A 140 -5.15 -2.07 13.87
C THR A 140 -6.32 -2.93 13.44
N VAL A 141 -6.72 -2.73 12.18
CA VAL A 141 -7.63 -3.61 11.46
C VAL A 141 -6.95 -4.02 10.15
N PRO A 142 -6.63 -5.31 9.95
CA PRO A 142 -6.04 -5.80 8.70
C PRO A 142 -6.89 -5.42 7.49
N TYR A 143 -6.23 -4.87 6.46
CA TYR A 143 -6.87 -4.39 5.24
C TYR A 143 -6.57 -5.29 4.04
N ALA A 144 -5.30 -5.49 3.77
CA ALA A 144 -4.81 -6.35 2.70
C ALA A 144 -3.57 -7.11 3.15
N TYR A 145 -3.23 -8.17 2.43
CA TYR A 145 -1.99 -8.90 2.64
C TYR A 145 -1.45 -9.42 1.31
N GLY A 146 -0.21 -9.83 1.30
CA GLY A 146 0.37 -10.39 0.11
C GLY A 146 1.76 -10.98 0.33
N ILE A 147 2.32 -11.38 -0.79
CA ILE A 147 3.63 -12.02 -0.89
C ILE A 147 4.38 -11.33 -2.03
N VAL A 148 5.65 -11.04 -1.81
CA VAL A 148 6.53 -10.48 -2.84
C VAL A 148 6.97 -11.58 -3.80
N GLY A 149 6.90 -11.31 -5.10
CA GLY A 149 7.34 -12.24 -6.12
C GLY A 149 8.19 -11.58 -7.18
N ILE A 150 8.44 -12.31 -8.26
CA ILE A 150 9.11 -11.81 -9.45
C ILE A 150 8.15 -11.86 -10.61
N ILE A 151 7.94 -10.70 -11.25
CA ILE A 151 7.23 -10.53 -12.51
C ILE A 151 8.27 -10.56 -13.63
N TYR A 152 8.02 -11.33 -14.68
CA TYR A 152 8.92 -11.40 -15.82
C TYR A 152 8.16 -11.50 -17.14
N ASN A 153 8.76 -10.98 -18.21
CA ASN A 153 8.23 -11.08 -19.56
C ASN A 153 8.72 -12.39 -20.20
N ALA A 154 7.86 -13.42 -20.28
CA ALA A 154 8.18 -14.73 -20.85
C ALA A 154 8.47 -14.69 -22.37
N ALA A 155 8.14 -13.59 -23.06
CA ALA A 155 8.58 -13.39 -24.45
C ALA A 155 10.10 -13.12 -24.58
N GLU A 156 10.76 -12.74 -23.48
CA GLU A 156 12.19 -12.39 -23.45
C GLU A 156 13.00 -13.23 -22.46
N VAL A 157 12.39 -13.66 -21.36
CA VAL A 157 13.02 -14.41 -20.28
C VAL A 157 12.78 -15.91 -20.50
N ASP A 158 13.86 -16.68 -20.53
CA ASP A 158 13.74 -18.15 -20.60
C ASP A 158 13.14 -18.67 -19.29
N GLU A 159 12.13 -19.52 -19.39
CA GLU A 159 11.44 -20.12 -18.23
C GLU A 159 12.41 -20.88 -17.29
N ALA A 160 13.49 -21.44 -17.84
CA ALA A 160 14.52 -22.10 -17.05
C ALA A 160 15.32 -21.16 -16.14
N ASP A 161 15.38 -19.85 -16.48
CA ASP A 161 16.01 -18.82 -15.68
C ASP A 161 15.07 -18.26 -14.60
N ALA A 162 13.75 -18.46 -14.76
CA ALA A 162 12.72 -18.01 -13.80
C ALA A 162 12.71 -18.95 -12.56
N ASN A 163 13.77 -18.87 -11.75
CA ASN A 163 13.98 -19.75 -10.61
C ASN A 163 14.70 -19.00 -9.48
N GLY A 164 14.00 -18.77 -8.38
CA GLY A 164 14.54 -18.07 -7.22
C GLY A 164 14.92 -16.61 -7.49
N TRP A 165 15.63 -16.01 -6.53
CA TRP A 165 16.05 -14.60 -6.60
C TRP A 165 17.20 -14.35 -7.59
N ASP A 166 17.91 -15.39 -8.04
CA ASP A 166 19.05 -15.26 -8.95
C ASP A 166 18.66 -14.65 -10.31
N LEU A 167 17.39 -14.72 -10.71
CA LEU A 167 16.90 -14.04 -11.92
C LEU A 167 17.17 -12.53 -11.88
N MET A 168 17.04 -11.90 -10.72
CA MET A 168 17.29 -10.48 -10.52
C MET A 168 18.78 -10.09 -10.64
N TRP A 169 19.69 -11.07 -10.68
CA TRP A 169 21.15 -10.91 -10.84
C TRP A 169 21.67 -11.54 -12.13
N ASN A 170 20.78 -11.99 -13.02
CA ASN A 170 21.17 -12.65 -14.25
C ASN A 170 21.63 -11.63 -15.30
N ASP A 171 22.92 -11.65 -15.67
CA ASP A 171 23.55 -10.72 -16.60
C ASP A 171 22.98 -10.81 -18.04
N LYS A 172 22.33 -11.92 -18.38
CA LYS A 172 21.59 -12.10 -19.65
C LYS A 172 20.51 -11.04 -19.83
N TYR A 173 19.92 -10.54 -18.73
CA TYR A 173 18.87 -9.53 -18.73
C TYR A 173 19.36 -8.15 -18.29
N SER A 174 20.66 -7.90 -18.39
CA SER A 174 21.28 -6.63 -18.00
C SER A 174 20.62 -5.42 -18.73
N GLY A 175 20.31 -4.38 -17.96
CA GLY A 175 19.62 -3.18 -18.45
C GLY A 175 18.11 -3.39 -18.68
N ARG A 176 17.54 -4.52 -18.22
CA ARG A 176 16.13 -4.86 -18.32
C ARG A 176 15.53 -5.27 -16.98
N ILE A 177 16.27 -5.13 -15.89
CA ILE A 177 15.89 -5.51 -14.53
C ILE A 177 15.44 -4.28 -13.75
N LEU A 178 14.29 -4.35 -13.11
CA LEU A 178 13.78 -3.33 -12.20
C LEU A 178 13.99 -3.77 -10.75
N GLN A 179 14.41 -2.86 -9.90
CA GLN A 179 14.60 -3.10 -8.47
C GLN A 179 13.77 -2.08 -7.68
N PHE A 180 13.32 -2.45 -6.49
CA PHE A 180 12.62 -1.57 -5.57
C PHE A 180 13.39 -0.27 -5.27
N ASN A 181 12.70 0.86 -5.22
CA ASN A 181 13.24 2.14 -4.80
C ASN A 181 12.96 2.43 -3.31
N ASN A 182 12.84 1.42 -2.51
CA ASN A 182 12.85 1.53 -1.05
C ASN A 182 13.91 0.57 -0.45
N SER A 183 14.43 0.93 0.71
CA SER A 183 15.55 0.21 1.32
C SER A 183 15.15 -1.19 1.80
N ARG A 184 13.98 -1.34 2.42
CA ARG A 184 13.56 -2.61 3.02
C ARG A 184 13.39 -3.70 1.98
N ASP A 185 12.65 -3.42 0.90
CA ASP A 185 12.40 -4.40 -0.15
C ASP A 185 13.66 -4.66 -0.98
N ALA A 186 14.40 -3.62 -1.35
CA ALA A 186 15.63 -3.80 -2.10
C ALA A 186 16.64 -4.70 -1.35
N PHE A 187 16.91 -4.40 -0.07
CA PHE A 187 17.77 -5.26 0.76
C PHE A 187 17.13 -6.63 1.01
N GLY A 188 15.81 -6.70 1.16
CA GLY A 188 15.07 -7.95 1.31
C GLY A 188 15.38 -8.93 0.18
N THR A 189 15.33 -8.49 -1.08
CA THR A 189 15.65 -9.35 -2.24
C THR A 189 17.06 -9.95 -2.15
N ALA A 190 18.05 -9.15 -1.71
CA ALA A 190 19.42 -9.60 -1.58
C ALA A 190 19.63 -10.54 -0.37
N LEU A 191 18.99 -10.26 0.76
CA LEU A 191 19.04 -11.10 1.96
C LEU A 191 18.41 -12.48 1.70
N TYR A 192 17.22 -12.52 1.07
CA TYR A 192 16.59 -13.78 0.69
C TYR A 192 17.45 -14.57 -0.30
N LYS A 193 18.03 -13.91 -1.31
CA LYS A 193 19.00 -14.54 -2.23
C LYS A 193 20.16 -15.18 -1.50
N LEU A 194 20.68 -14.53 -0.46
CA LEU A 194 21.79 -15.02 0.35
C LEU A 194 21.37 -16.06 1.40
N GLY A 195 20.07 -16.30 1.60
CA GLY A 195 19.55 -17.13 2.68
C GLY A 195 19.82 -16.55 4.08
N LEU A 196 19.89 -15.21 4.19
CA LEU A 196 20.09 -14.48 5.43
C LEU A 196 18.77 -14.00 6.03
N ASP A 197 18.76 -13.77 7.34
CA ASP A 197 17.59 -13.26 8.05
C ASP A 197 17.34 -11.79 7.67
N VAL A 198 16.19 -11.50 7.08
CA VAL A 198 15.76 -10.13 6.71
C VAL A 198 15.53 -9.21 7.91
N ASN A 199 15.55 -9.75 9.12
CA ASN A 199 15.41 -9.04 10.39
C ASN A 199 16.69 -9.06 11.22
N SER A 200 17.83 -9.40 10.61
CA SER A 200 19.11 -9.51 11.30
C SER A 200 19.54 -8.18 11.92
N GLU A 201 19.91 -8.23 13.21
CA GLU A 201 20.58 -7.11 13.92
C GLU A 201 22.12 -7.18 13.80
N ASN A 202 22.65 -8.06 12.92
CA ASN A 202 24.06 -8.17 12.60
C ASN A 202 24.42 -7.35 11.37
N GLN A 203 25.21 -6.31 11.51
CA GLN A 203 25.65 -5.45 10.40
C GLN A 203 26.32 -6.23 9.26
N GLY A 204 27.05 -7.31 9.58
CA GLY A 204 27.73 -8.11 8.57
C GLY A 204 26.79 -8.77 7.54
N ASP A 205 25.54 -9.05 7.92
CA ASP A 205 24.53 -9.59 7.00
C ASP A 205 24.08 -8.52 6.01
N TRP A 206 23.93 -7.29 6.48
CA TRP A 206 23.58 -6.12 5.67
C TRP A 206 24.73 -5.69 4.77
N ASP A 207 25.99 -5.80 5.23
CA ASP A 207 27.17 -5.59 4.39
C ASP A 207 27.22 -6.59 3.24
N ALA A 208 26.91 -7.87 3.50
CA ALA A 208 26.84 -8.88 2.46
C ALA A 208 25.74 -8.57 1.43
N ALA A 209 24.56 -8.18 1.89
CA ALA A 209 23.47 -7.77 1.02
C ALA A 209 23.79 -6.48 0.23
N PHE A 210 24.51 -5.53 0.85
CA PHE A 210 24.99 -4.32 0.16
C PHE A 210 25.92 -4.66 -1.01
N GLU A 211 26.88 -5.56 -0.82
CA GLU A 211 27.78 -5.97 -1.92
C GLU A 211 27.00 -6.68 -3.05
N GLU A 212 25.95 -7.46 -2.73
CA GLU A 212 25.05 -8.04 -3.75
C GLU A 212 24.30 -6.95 -4.54
N LEU A 213 23.67 -5.99 -3.85
CA LEU A 213 22.96 -4.89 -4.52
C LEU A 213 23.90 -4.01 -5.37
N LYS A 214 25.10 -3.78 -4.88
CA LYS A 214 26.13 -3.04 -5.61
C LYS A 214 26.60 -3.80 -6.87
N ALA A 215 26.73 -5.13 -6.78
CA ALA A 215 27.01 -5.97 -7.96
C ALA A 215 25.84 -5.96 -8.94
N GLN A 216 24.59 -5.97 -8.45
CA GLN A 216 23.39 -5.90 -9.26
C GLN A 216 23.23 -4.58 -10.00
N LYS A 217 23.73 -3.47 -9.43
CA LYS A 217 23.48 -2.11 -9.96
C LYS A 217 23.81 -1.96 -11.45
N GLY A 218 24.87 -2.61 -11.92
CA GLY A 218 25.23 -2.59 -13.34
C GLY A 218 24.25 -3.30 -14.26
N LEU A 219 23.36 -4.12 -13.70
CA LEU A 219 22.33 -4.88 -14.41
C LEU A 219 20.97 -4.17 -14.36
N VAL A 220 20.74 -3.35 -13.33
CA VAL A 220 19.46 -2.67 -13.09
C VAL A 220 19.23 -1.58 -14.13
N TYR A 221 18.05 -1.61 -14.75
CA TYR A 221 17.58 -0.57 -15.64
C TYR A 221 17.11 0.66 -14.82
N SER A 222 16.28 0.44 -13.81
CA SER A 222 15.78 1.49 -12.93
C SER A 222 15.44 0.95 -11.54
N TYR A 223 15.50 1.85 -10.55
CA TYR A 223 14.90 1.65 -9.24
C TYR A 223 13.52 2.30 -9.27
N VAL A 224 12.47 1.52 -8.94
CA VAL A 224 11.07 1.89 -9.15
C VAL A 224 10.21 1.57 -7.92
N MET A 225 9.10 2.27 -7.82
CA MET A 225 7.89 1.87 -7.13
C MET A 225 6.78 1.75 -8.19
N ASP A 226 5.76 2.57 -8.20
CA ASP A 226 4.64 2.48 -9.15
C ASP A 226 5.05 2.68 -10.63
N GLU A 227 6.24 3.22 -10.91
CA GLU A 227 6.76 3.29 -12.29
C GLU A 227 6.94 1.91 -12.94
N ILE A 228 6.98 0.83 -12.14
CA ILE A 228 7.08 -0.55 -12.64
C ILE A 228 5.93 -0.90 -13.59
N TYR A 229 4.71 -0.42 -13.34
CA TYR A 229 3.55 -0.70 -14.17
C TYR A 229 3.85 -0.40 -15.64
N ASN A 230 4.11 0.85 -15.96
CA ASN A 230 4.36 1.27 -17.34
C ASN A 230 5.54 0.53 -17.99
N MET A 231 6.60 0.24 -17.22
CA MET A 231 7.82 -0.38 -17.74
C MET A 231 7.64 -1.86 -18.05
N MET A 232 6.88 -2.59 -17.21
CA MET A 232 6.58 -4.01 -17.46
C MET A 232 5.50 -4.16 -18.53
N GLU A 233 4.41 -3.40 -18.46
CA GLU A 233 3.31 -3.43 -19.41
C GLU A 233 3.75 -3.13 -20.85
N SER A 234 4.64 -2.16 -21.03
CA SER A 234 5.17 -1.79 -22.34
C SER A 234 6.26 -2.73 -22.85
N GLY A 235 6.80 -3.60 -21.98
CA GLY A 235 7.98 -4.41 -22.30
C GLY A 235 9.28 -3.60 -22.33
N GLU A 236 9.34 -2.42 -21.71
CA GLU A 236 10.58 -1.65 -21.51
C GLU A 236 11.52 -2.35 -20.54
N ALA A 237 10.98 -3.08 -19.57
CA ALA A 237 11.71 -3.97 -18.69
C ALA A 237 11.28 -5.44 -18.92
N ALA A 238 12.12 -6.38 -18.50
CA ALA A 238 11.87 -7.81 -18.67
C ALA A 238 11.72 -8.56 -17.34
N VAL A 239 12.24 -8.02 -16.24
CA VAL A 239 12.23 -8.64 -14.91
C VAL A 239 12.05 -7.55 -13.86
N GLY A 240 11.19 -7.81 -12.87
CA GLY A 240 11.02 -6.94 -11.72
C GLY A 240 10.54 -7.71 -10.51
N ALA A 241 11.09 -7.43 -9.34
CA ALA A 241 10.52 -7.91 -8.09
C ALA A 241 9.40 -6.96 -7.68
N TYR A 242 8.20 -7.49 -7.40
CA TYR A 242 7.07 -6.67 -6.95
C TYR A 242 6.00 -7.50 -6.24
N TYR A 243 4.89 -6.87 -5.85
CA TYR A 243 3.84 -7.51 -5.08
C TYR A 243 2.87 -8.28 -5.97
N ALA A 244 2.32 -9.37 -5.45
CA ALA A 244 1.49 -10.30 -6.23
C ALA A 244 0.22 -9.65 -6.82
N GLY A 245 -0.42 -8.72 -6.10
CA GLY A 245 -1.61 -8.01 -6.58
C GLY A 245 -1.33 -7.22 -7.85
N ASP A 246 -0.27 -6.43 -7.82
CA ASP A 246 0.12 -5.56 -8.94
C ASP A 246 0.45 -6.31 -10.23
N TYR A 247 0.85 -7.58 -10.11
CA TYR A 247 1.04 -8.44 -11.29
C TYR A 247 -0.24 -8.56 -12.13
N PHE A 248 -1.40 -8.72 -11.50
CA PHE A 248 -2.66 -8.84 -12.23
C PHE A 248 -3.07 -7.54 -12.90
N THR A 249 -2.88 -6.40 -12.23
CA THR A 249 -3.10 -5.09 -12.85
C THR A 249 -2.22 -4.91 -14.10
N MET A 250 -0.93 -5.26 -14.02
CA MET A 250 -0.02 -5.18 -15.17
C MET A 250 -0.37 -6.20 -16.26
N LEU A 251 -0.88 -7.39 -15.88
CA LEU A 251 -1.28 -8.44 -16.83
C LEU A 251 -2.45 -7.96 -17.70
N ASP A 252 -3.42 -7.27 -17.12
CA ASP A 252 -4.57 -6.73 -17.84
C ASP A 252 -4.18 -5.62 -18.83
N ALA A 253 -3.15 -4.83 -18.50
CA ALA A 253 -2.70 -3.69 -19.29
C ALA A 253 -1.53 -3.99 -20.24
N GLN A 254 -1.00 -5.23 -20.26
CA GLN A 254 0.18 -5.58 -21.04
C GLN A 254 0.03 -5.32 -22.54
N ALA A 255 1.07 -4.78 -23.16
CA ALA A 255 1.09 -4.45 -24.59
C ALA A 255 1.18 -5.71 -25.46
N PRO A 256 0.71 -5.67 -26.73
CA PRO A 256 0.86 -6.77 -27.67
C PRO A 256 2.33 -7.21 -27.82
N GLY A 257 2.60 -8.48 -27.56
CA GLY A 257 3.94 -9.07 -27.64
C GLY A 257 4.69 -9.14 -26.29
N VAL A 258 4.10 -8.61 -25.23
CA VAL A 258 4.50 -8.84 -23.84
C VAL A 258 3.73 -10.05 -23.33
N ASP A 259 4.39 -10.94 -22.58
CA ASP A 259 3.80 -12.11 -21.92
C ASP A 259 4.26 -12.10 -20.46
N LEU A 260 3.56 -11.35 -19.63
CA LEU A 260 3.91 -11.23 -18.20
C LEU A 260 3.54 -12.51 -17.47
N ARG A 261 4.46 -12.98 -16.65
CA ARG A 261 4.29 -14.12 -15.74
C ARG A 261 4.84 -13.78 -14.37
N PHE A 262 4.39 -14.55 -13.39
CA PHE A 262 4.72 -14.35 -11.98
C PHE A 262 5.14 -15.66 -11.32
N TYR A 263 6.07 -15.59 -10.37
CA TYR A 263 6.33 -16.68 -9.44
C TYR A 263 6.85 -16.17 -8.10
N TYR A 264 6.70 -16.99 -7.08
CA TYR A 264 7.25 -16.74 -5.74
C TYR A 264 8.64 -17.37 -5.63
N PRO A 265 9.72 -16.58 -5.42
CA PRO A 265 10.98 -17.12 -4.95
C PRO A 265 10.81 -17.66 -3.53
N ASP A 266 11.53 -18.71 -3.18
CA ASP A 266 11.53 -19.30 -1.84
C ASP A 266 12.95 -19.23 -1.24
N PRO A 267 13.15 -18.50 -0.11
CA PRO A 267 12.17 -17.72 0.66
C PRO A 267 11.81 -16.37 0.05
N THR A 268 10.69 -15.77 0.49
CA THR A 268 10.26 -14.42 0.09
C THR A 268 9.51 -13.69 1.21
N ASN A 269 9.22 -12.38 1.01
CA ASN A 269 8.50 -11.56 1.98
C ASN A 269 7.00 -11.84 1.96
N TYR A 270 6.44 -12.00 3.16
CA TYR A 270 5.01 -11.96 3.47
C TYR A 270 4.71 -10.68 4.24
N TYR A 271 3.64 -9.99 3.90
CA TYR A 271 3.27 -8.74 4.57
C TYR A 271 1.77 -8.64 4.82
N VAL A 272 1.41 -7.82 5.81
CA VAL A 272 0.04 -7.41 6.11
C VAL A 272 0.02 -5.91 6.24
N ASP A 273 -0.87 -5.27 5.49
CA ASP A 273 -1.17 -3.85 5.64
C ASP A 273 -2.45 -3.70 6.45
N ALA A 274 -2.45 -2.77 7.40
CA ALA A 274 -3.59 -2.59 8.26
C ALA A 274 -3.95 -1.12 8.48
N MET A 275 -5.26 -0.87 8.56
CA MET A 275 -5.81 0.44 8.88
C MET A 275 -5.56 0.75 10.35
N CYS A 276 -5.03 1.93 10.63
CA CYS A 276 -4.82 2.43 11.98
C CYS A 276 -5.05 3.94 12.08
N ILE A 277 -5.18 4.43 13.29
CA ILE A 277 -5.52 5.83 13.58
C ILE A 277 -4.33 6.51 14.26
N PRO A 278 -3.67 7.49 13.61
CA PRO A 278 -2.59 8.25 14.23
C PRO A 278 -3.08 9.13 15.38
N LYS A 279 -2.20 9.41 16.35
CA LYS A 279 -2.52 10.32 17.49
C LYS A 279 -2.88 11.75 17.09
N GLY A 280 -2.57 12.16 15.88
CA GLY A 280 -2.98 13.45 15.30
C GLY A 280 -4.43 13.49 14.82
N CYS A 281 -5.16 12.38 14.84
CA CYS A 281 -6.55 12.28 14.40
C CYS A 281 -7.45 13.30 15.09
N GLN A 282 -8.32 13.94 14.31
CA GLN A 282 -9.21 14.98 14.81
C GLN A 282 -10.60 14.44 15.18
N ASN A 283 -11.01 13.31 14.59
CA ASN A 283 -12.29 12.67 14.86
C ASN A 283 -12.15 11.15 14.81
N GLN A 284 -11.79 10.55 15.95
CA GLN A 284 -11.55 9.11 16.05
C GLN A 284 -12.79 8.28 15.74
N GLU A 285 -13.97 8.70 16.17
CA GLU A 285 -15.22 7.97 15.90
C GLU A 285 -15.51 7.91 14.39
N LEU A 286 -15.34 9.05 13.68
CA LEU A 286 -15.51 9.07 12.23
C LEU A 286 -14.48 8.17 11.51
N ALA A 287 -13.22 8.16 11.98
CA ALA A 287 -12.18 7.30 11.44
C ALA A 287 -12.51 5.81 11.65
N GLU A 288 -13.00 5.45 12.84
CA GLU A 288 -13.44 4.07 13.14
C GLU A 288 -14.65 3.65 12.30
N ILE A 289 -15.60 4.56 12.06
CA ILE A 289 -16.74 4.32 11.17
C ILE A 289 -16.27 4.11 9.72
N PHE A 290 -15.29 4.89 9.26
CA PHE A 290 -14.69 4.68 7.94
C PHE A 290 -14.01 3.31 7.85
N ILE A 291 -13.21 2.94 8.85
CA ILE A 291 -12.57 1.63 8.92
C ILE A 291 -13.62 0.51 8.88
N ASN A 292 -14.75 0.68 9.59
CA ASN A 292 -15.84 -0.30 9.55
C ASN A 292 -16.49 -0.38 8.16
N PHE A 293 -16.67 0.74 7.47
CA PHE A 293 -17.20 0.79 6.11
C PHE A 293 -16.28 0.06 5.12
N MET A 294 -14.97 0.23 5.24
CA MET A 294 -13.99 -0.48 4.41
C MET A 294 -14.06 -2.02 4.54
N LEU A 295 -14.64 -2.51 5.63
CA LEU A 295 -14.89 -3.95 5.87
C LEU A 295 -16.30 -4.40 5.48
N ASP A 296 -17.16 -3.49 5.05
CA ASP A 296 -18.48 -3.86 4.50
C ASP A 296 -18.33 -4.69 3.23
N ARG A 297 -19.28 -5.58 2.97
CA ARG A 297 -19.20 -6.52 1.85
C ARG A 297 -18.91 -5.82 0.52
N ASP A 298 -19.70 -4.80 0.19
CA ASP A 298 -19.63 -4.18 -1.14
C ASP A 298 -18.34 -3.39 -1.31
N ALA A 299 -17.92 -2.62 -0.30
CA ALA A 299 -16.65 -1.90 -0.31
C ALA A 299 -15.44 -2.84 -0.31
N ALA A 300 -15.47 -3.88 0.52
CA ALA A 300 -14.34 -4.81 0.64
C ALA A 300 -14.12 -5.65 -0.62
N ILE A 301 -15.21 -6.14 -1.25
CA ILE A 301 -15.14 -6.87 -2.52
C ILE A 301 -14.65 -5.94 -3.62
N ALA A 302 -15.26 -4.76 -3.77
CA ALA A 302 -14.90 -3.81 -4.81
C ALA A 302 -13.42 -3.38 -4.71
N ASN A 303 -12.92 -3.16 -3.51
CA ASN A 303 -11.50 -2.84 -3.31
C ASN A 303 -10.60 -4.02 -3.68
N ALA A 304 -10.95 -5.25 -3.30
CA ALA A 304 -10.15 -6.43 -3.63
C ALA A 304 -10.14 -6.74 -5.14
N GLU A 305 -11.29 -6.58 -5.82
CA GLU A 305 -11.40 -6.74 -7.28
C GLU A 305 -10.58 -5.69 -8.03
N TYR A 306 -10.69 -4.43 -7.62
CA TYR A 306 -10.01 -3.32 -8.29
C TYR A 306 -8.51 -3.34 -8.10
N THR A 307 -8.05 -3.65 -6.87
CA THR A 307 -6.62 -3.59 -6.53
C THR A 307 -5.90 -4.92 -6.75
N TYR A 308 -6.63 -6.03 -6.92
CA TYR A 308 -6.10 -7.40 -6.93
C TYR A 308 -5.34 -7.80 -5.67
N TYR A 309 -5.44 -7.06 -4.57
CA TYR A 309 -4.81 -7.44 -3.32
C TYR A 309 -5.68 -8.39 -2.51
N ALA A 310 -5.05 -9.42 -1.97
CA ALA A 310 -5.75 -10.40 -1.14
C ALA A 310 -6.30 -9.77 0.14
N SER A 311 -7.58 -10.01 0.40
CA SER A 311 -8.25 -9.47 1.58
C SER A 311 -8.24 -10.47 2.74
N PRO A 312 -7.91 -10.05 3.96
CA PRO A 312 -8.06 -10.87 5.16
C PRO A 312 -9.53 -11.02 5.62
N ASN A 313 -10.46 -10.34 4.94
CA ASN A 313 -11.89 -10.37 5.22
C ASN A 313 -12.52 -11.63 4.62
N GLU A 314 -13.11 -12.48 5.46
CA GLU A 314 -13.72 -13.75 5.04
C GLU A 314 -14.91 -13.57 4.09
N ILE A 315 -15.59 -12.43 4.12
CA ILE A 315 -16.67 -12.14 3.20
C ILE A 315 -16.15 -12.08 1.76
N VAL A 316 -14.95 -11.54 1.53
CA VAL A 316 -14.36 -11.39 0.19
C VAL A 316 -13.96 -12.75 -0.38
N TYR A 317 -12.98 -13.43 0.21
CA TYR A 317 -12.42 -14.63 -0.40
C TYR A 317 -13.33 -15.88 -0.32
N LYS A 318 -14.48 -15.78 0.34
CA LYS A 318 -15.54 -16.80 0.35
C LYS A 318 -16.74 -16.41 -0.54
N ASP A 319 -16.76 -15.22 -1.11
CA ASP A 319 -17.81 -14.78 -2.02
C ASP A 319 -17.69 -15.53 -3.36
N ALA A 320 -18.80 -16.12 -3.80
CA ALA A 320 -18.78 -16.97 -4.99
C ALA A 320 -18.66 -16.17 -6.29
N GLU A 321 -19.19 -14.94 -6.33
CA GLU A 321 -19.10 -14.05 -7.49
C GLU A 321 -17.68 -13.52 -7.61
N TYR A 322 -17.08 -13.07 -6.51
CA TYR A 322 -15.67 -12.67 -6.45
C TYR A 322 -14.72 -13.78 -6.94
N ILE A 323 -14.88 -15.02 -6.44
CA ILE A 323 -14.04 -16.16 -6.84
C ILE A 323 -14.21 -16.48 -8.34
N GLU A 324 -15.46 -16.38 -8.88
CA GLU A 324 -15.72 -16.63 -10.29
C GLU A 324 -15.08 -15.54 -11.18
N GLU A 325 -15.17 -14.27 -10.77
CA GLU A 325 -14.61 -13.12 -11.50
C GLU A 325 -13.08 -13.12 -11.50
N MET A 326 -12.47 -13.32 -10.34
CA MET A 326 -11.00 -13.41 -10.22
C MET A 326 -10.41 -14.60 -10.97
N GLY A 327 -11.15 -15.70 -11.03
CA GLY A 327 -10.68 -16.96 -11.62
C GLY A 327 -9.69 -17.74 -10.76
N GLN A 328 -9.53 -19.03 -11.08
CA GLN A 328 -8.75 -19.95 -10.26
C GLN A 328 -7.25 -19.58 -10.18
N GLU A 329 -6.67 -19.08 -11.27
CA GLU A 329 -5.25 -18.72 -11.32
C GLU A 329 -4.95 -17.55 -10.37
N ALA A 330 -5.79 -16.51 -10.38
CA ALA A 330 -5.62 -15.39 -9.46
C ALA A 330 -5.84 -15.82 -8.01
N MET A 331 -6.86 -16.64 -7.75
CA MET A 331 -7.10 -17.16 -6.40
C MET A 331 -5.91 -18.00 -5.88
N ASP A 332 -5.30 -18.83 -6.72
CA ASP A 332 -4.14 -19.65 -6.35
C ASP A 332 -2.89 -18.81 -6.06
N ILE A 333 -2.73 -17.69 -6.76
CA ILE A 333 -1.61 -16.75 -6.54
C ILE A 333 -1.88 -15.84 -5.33
N LEU A 334 -3.05 -15.22 -5.25
CA LEU A 334 -3.34 -14.22 -4.21
C LEU A 334 -3.62 -14.86 -2.84
N TYR A 335 -4.21 -16.06 -2.81
CA TYR A 335 -4.63 -16.75 -1.59
C TYR A 335 -3.95 -18.12 -1.39
N PRO A 336 -2.64 -18.26 -1.62
CA PRO A 336 -1.98 -19.58 -1.75
C PRO A 336 -2.07 -20.44 -0.48
N GLN A 337 -2.15 -19.84 0.70
CA GLN A 337 -2.05 -20.54 1.99
C GLN A 337 -2.82 -19.84 3.11
N THR A 338 -4.05 -19.41 2.86
CA THR A 338 -4.82 -18.65 3.84
C THR A 338 -4.93 -19.34 5.22
N GLU A 339 -4.94 -20.67 5.26
CA GLU A 339 -5.03 -21.46 6.50
C GLU A 339 -3.70 -21.54 7.27
N ASN A 340 -2.56 -21.45 6.58
CA ASN A 340 -1.20 -21.55 7.15
C ASN A 340 -0.43 -20.22 7.09
N PHE A 341 -1.07 -19.16 6.63
CA PHE A 341 -0.44 -17.85 6.44
C PHE A 341 0.38 -17.40 7.67
N ALA A 342 -0.14 -17.59 8.87
CA ALA A 342 0.52 -17.14 10.08
C ALA A 342 1.89 -17.82 10.34
N GLU A 343 2.13 -19.06 9.88
CA GLU A 343 3.41 -19.75 10.04
C GLU A 343 4.48 -19.15 9.13
N ASP A 344 4.18 -18.99 7.83
CA ASP A 344 5.09 -18.39 6.85
C ASP A 344 5.30 -16.91 7.14
N TYR A 345 4.25 -16.18 7.45
CA TYR A 345 4.31 -14.79 7.88
C TYR A 345 5.23 -14.60 9.09
N ASN A 346 5.10 -15.42 10.11
CA ASN A 346 5.97 -15.33 11.29
C ASN A 346 7.45 -15.61 10.98
N THR A 347 7.72 -16.33 9.92
CA THR A 347 9.08 -16.70 9.51
C THR A 347 9.71 -15.65 8.60
N TYR A 348 8.93 -15.10 7.65
CA TYR A 348 9.48 -14.33 6.51
C TYR A 348 9.06 -12.85 6.49
N ALA A 349 8.10 -12.41 7.32
CA ALA A 349 7.70 -11.00 7.37
C ALA A 349 8.83 -10.11 7.91
N TYR A 350 8.87 -8.88 7.41
CA TYR A 350 9.74 -7.86 7.98
C TYR A 350 9.30 -7.51 9.40
N ARG A 351 10.27 -7.15 10.24
CA ARG A 351 10.01 -6.71 11.62
C ARG A 351 10.60 -5.33 11.84
N ASN A 352 10.05 -4.63 12.83
CA ASN A 352 10.67 -3.40 13.30
C ASN A 352 12.04 -3.72 13.94
N MET A 353 13.05 -2.99 13.50
CA MET A 353 14.42 -3.16 13.92
C MET A 353 14.85 -2.08 14.93
N SER A 354 16.07 -2.19 15.46
CA SER A 354 16.65 -1.13 16.28
C SER A 354 16.88 0.13 15.43
N GLN A 355 16.81 1.32 16.06
CA GLN A 355 17.06 2.58 15.34
C GLN A 355 18.48 2.62 14.76
N ASP A 356 19.46 2.12 15.50
CA ASP A 356 20.86 2.07 15.02
C ASP A 356 20.98 1.23 13.74
N MET A 357 20.22 0.13 13.65
CA MET A 357 20.22 -0.72 12.45
C MET A 357 19.47 -0.05 11.30
N LEU A 358 18.34 0.59 11.56
CA LEU A 358 17.60 1.36 10.53
C LEU A 358 18.47 2.48 9.94
N ASP A 359 19.20 3.22 10.78
CA ASP A 359 20.11 4.27 10.34
C ASP A 359 21.29 3.69 9.54
N TYR A 360 21.77 2.50 9.93
CA TYR A 360 22.80 1.79 9.19
C TYR A 360 22.32 1.36 7.80
N ILE A 361 21.15 0.71 7.71
CA ILE A 361 20.55 0.29 6.45
C ILE A 361 20.32 1.49 5.52
N ASN A 362 19.79 2.59 6.03
CA ASN A 362 19.59 3.80 5.25
C ASN A 362 20.91 4.36 4.70
N THR A 363 21.98 4.32 5.49
CA THR A 363 23.32 4.72 5.02
C THR A 363 23.82 3.81 3.90
N LEU A 364 23.65 2.49 4.05
CA LEU A 364 24.01 1.55 2.99
C LEU A 364 23.19 1.78 1.72
N TRP A 365 21.88 2.05 1.86
CA TRP A 365 20.98 2.32 0.74
C TRP A 365 21.40 3.56 -0.07
N GLU A 366 21.73 4.65 0.61
CA GLU A 366 22.27 5.82 -0.07
C GLU A 366 23.57 5.49 -0.82
N ASN A 367 24.44 4.65 -0.24
CA ASN A 367 25.66 4.21 -0.89
C ASN A 367 25.38 3.31 -2.13
N VAL A 368 24.37 2.45 -2.09
CA VAL A 368 23.93 1.68 -3.28
C VAL A 368 23.54 2.65 -4.41
N LYS A 369 22.74 3.68 -4.11
CA LYS A 369 22.31 4.64 -5.11
C LYS A 369 23.42 5.51 -5.68
N MET A 370 24.48 5.77 -4.90
CA MET A 370 25.64 6.60 -5.30
C MET A 370 26.77 5.81 -5.96
N SER A 371 26.85 4.47 -5.79
CA SER A 371 27.95 3.62 -6.27
C SER A 371 28.05 3.51 -7.80
#